data_271fb34b7971fb9a093d6a176367da77
#
_entry.id   271fb34b7971fb9a093d6a176367da77
#
_cell.length_a   1.000
_cell.length_b   1.000
_cell.length_c   1.000
_cell.angle_alpha   90.00
_cell.angle_beta   90.00
_cell.angle_gamma   90.00
#
_symmetry.space_group_name_H-M   'P 1'
#
loop_
_entity.id
_entity.type
_entity.pdbx_description
1 polymer ?
#
loop_
_entity_poly.entity_id
_entity_poly.type
_entity_poly.pdbx_seq_one_letter_code
_entity_poly.pdbx_strand_id
1 'polypeptide(L)'
;MLANLSRRFSIASVALALAAVAGFEARAQMSAPLVGLIAGENPSLSQIHPVLGVLGASSIQAPIQLPREISRVYLAPTGGWALVQQSRRVPGVAAFSGSPPVALAGRSGPIADQLGLVTFKGSDPGAVQAIADAAPNPGLVSFSPLGRSAGLLASSGVIQVLTGLDSTPRVAFEADFHDPSGVKKMAVSDDGQLLTVLTAAGQVYMLSNSIAPVLAYAASPSSGIAFLPNRSTAVIADAGNGTLSLASVVNGAPAVQPVAGGVSFSGGETLVEASRDGASAFVVATGSTSACRVDLTTGWMQSMTLPAVATRLDRLRDGESFVFSAEPGQSAWFLTGRDSGLQAVFAAAASTTEVSDQ
;
A
#
# COMPACT_ATOMS: atom_id res chain seq x y z
N MET A 1 61.04 -1.14 49.31
CA MET A 1 59.68 -1.76 49.35
C MET A 1 58.64 -1.05 48.51
N LEU A 2 58.89 0.13 47.92
CA LEU A 2 57.97 0.90 47.10
C LEU A 2 57.96 0.55 45.60
N ALA A 3 58.97 -0.16 45.07
CA ALA A 3 59.08 -0.50 43.64
C ALA A 3 58.18 -1.68 43.21
N ASN A 4 57.67 -2.48 44.11
CA ASN A 4 56.79 -3.63 43.79
C ASN A 4 55.30 -3.30 43.78
N LEU A 5 54.88 -2.14 44.30
CA LEU A 5 53.46 -1.71 44.26
C LEU A 5 53.09 -1.12 42.90
N SER A 6 54.01 -0.41 42.25
CA SER A 6 53.72 0.24 40.95
C SER A 6 53.52 -0.77 39.81
N ARG A 7 54.20 -1.92 39.83
CA ARG A 7 54.03 -2.96 38.83
C ARG A 7 52.69 -3.71 38.90
N ARG A 8 52.15 -3.86 40.12
CA ARG A 8 50.85 -4.55 40.29
C ARG A 8 49.66 -3.66 39.83
N PHE A 9 49.75 -2.34 39.96
CA PHE A 9 48.75 -1.40 39.48
C PHE A 9 48.71 -1.32 37.94
N SER A 10 49.86 -1.41 37.27
CA SER A 10 49.91 -1.37 35.80
C SER A 10 49.25 -2.61 35.14
N ILE A 11 49.43 -3.80 35.72
CA ILE A 11 48.87 -5.04 35.20
C ILE A 11 47.33 -5.06 35.40
N ALA A 12 46.87 -4.60 36.54
CA ALA A 12 45.42 -4.52 36.82
C ALA A 12 44.70 -3.50 35.90
N SER A 13 45.32 -2.37 35.59
CA SER A 13 44.78 -1.37 34.69
C SER A 13 44.73 -1.83 33.24
N VAL A 14 45.70 -2.59 32.76
CA VAL A 14 45.72 -3.17 31.42
C VAL A 14 44.67 -4.29 31.30
N ALA A 15 44.53 -5.14 32.33
CA ALA A 15 43.50 -6.19 32.33
C ALA A 15 42.05 -5.61 32.33
N LEU A 16 41.84 -4.51 33.07
CA LEU A 16 40.55 -3.83 33.09
C LEU A 16 40.23 -3.13 31.74
N ALA A 17 41.25 -2.57 31.08
CA ALA A 17 41.10 -1.97 29.76
C ALA A 17 40.84 -3.05 28.68
N LEU A 18 41.48 -4.21 28.74
CA LEU A 18 41.18 -5.32 27.82
C LEU A 18 39.81 -5.94 28.06
N ALA A 19 39.36 -6.04 29.31
CA ALA A 19 38.00 -6.51 29.63
C ALA A 19 36.93 -5.54 29.17
N ALA A 20 37.19 -4.22 29.21
CA ALA A 20 36.31 -3.21 28.66
C ALA A 20 36.23 -3.26 27.12
N VAL A 21 37.31 -3.58 26.42
CA VAL A 21 37.32 -3.75 24.96
C VAL A 21 36.66 -5.07 24.54
N ALA A 22 36.83 -6.15 25.30
CA ALA A 22 36.18 -7.44 25.04
C ALA A 22 34.66 -7.43 25.35
N GLY A 23 34.20 -6.52 26.22
CA GLY A 23 32.77 -6.36 26.54
C GLY A 23 31.98 -5.51 25.54
N PHE A 24 32.66 -4.81 24.63
CA PHE A 24 32.04 -4.03 23.55
C PHE A 24 32.05 -4.77 22.21
N GLU A 25 31.83 -6.08 22.19
CA GLU A 25 31.09 -6.66 21.10
C GLU A 25 29.59 -6.33 21.30
N ALA A 26 29.28 -5.05 21.42
CA ALA A 26 27.99 -4.58 20.99
C ALA A 26 27.94 -4.95 19.51
N ARG A 27 27.39 -6.10 19.20
CA ARG A 27 26.87 -6.37 17.86
C ARG A 27 25.91 -5.24 17.56
N ALA A 28 26.42 -4.16 16.98
CA ALA A 28 25.60 -3.29 16.20
C ALA A 28 25.05 -4.19 15.08
N GLN A 29 24.00 -4.95 15.38
CA GLN A 29 23.16 -5.51 14.36
C GLN A 29 22.62 -4.28 13.63
N MET A 30 23.36 -3.83 12.63
CA MET A 30 22.82 -2.89 11.66
C MET A 30 21.74 -3.67 10.96
N SER A 31 20.52 -3.58 11.52
CA SER A 31 19.34 -4.10 10.83
C SER A 31 19.27 -3.36 9.50
N ALA A 32 19.26 -4.09 8.42
CA ALA A 32 19.10 -3.50 7.10
C ALA A 32 17.85 -2.60 7.11
N PRO A 33 17.92 -1.38 6.54
CA PRO A 33 16.78 -0.47 6.58
C PRO A 33 15.58 -1.09 5.87
N LEU A 34 14.38 -0.82 6.38
CA LEU A 34 13.14 -1.24 5.75
C LEU A 34 12.87 -0.34 4.53
N VAL A 35 12.93 -0.90 3.34
CA VAL A 35 12.60 -0.25 2.07
C VAL A 35 11.09 -0.10 1.94
N GLY A 36 10.33 -1.13 2.34
CA GLY A 36 8.87 -1.15 2.30
C GLY A 36 8.30 -2.50 2.70
N LEU A 37 6.98 -2.58 2.59
CA LEU A 37 6.22 -3.81 2.75
C LEU A 37 5.55 -4.14 1.42
N ILE A 38 5.45 -5.42 1.09
CA ILE A 38 4.75 -5.92 -0.10
C ILE A 38 3.65 -6.85 0.35
N ALA A 39 2.41 -6.58 -0.03
CA ALA A 39 1.31 -7.52 0.14
C ALA A 39 1.36 -8.60 -0.96
N GLY A 40 1.04 -9.84 -0.63
CA GLY A 40 0.84 -10.90 -1.62
C GLY A 40 -0.30 -10.55 -2.58
N GLU A 41 -0.25 -11.07 -3.81
CA GLU A 41 -1.29 -10.81 -4.83
C GLU A 41 -2.67 -11.37 -4.43
N ASN A 42 -2.69 -12.41 -3.61
CA ASN A 42 -3.92 -12.99 -3.10
C ASN A 42 -4.28 -12.35 -1.75
N PRO A 43 -5.25 -11.42 -1.70
CA PRO A 43 -5.67 -10.79 -0.46
C PRO A 43 -6.21 -11.78 0.58
N SER A 44 -6.64 -12.98 0.14
CA SER A 44 -7.10 -14.04 1.03
C SER A 44 -5.97 -14.73 1.80
N LEU A 45 -4.72 -14.60 1.39
CA LEU A 45 -3.58 -15.21 2.08
C LEU A 45 -2.99 -14.29 3.16
N SER A 46 -3.41 -13.05 3.24
CA SER A 46 -3.03 -12.07 4.29
C SER A 46 -1.52 -12.00 4.55
N GLN A 47 -0.71 -12.20 3.50
CA GLN A 47 0.75 -12.22 3.63
C GLN A 47 1.33 -10.84 3.31
N ILE A 48 2.12 -10.34 4.24
CA ILE A 48 2.90 -9.11 4.08
C ILE A 48 4.37 -9.47 4.21
N HIS A 49 5.16 -9.14 3.21
CA HIS A 49 6.60 -9.41 3.19
C HIS A 49 7.39 -8.10 3.36
N PRO A 50 8.28 -8.01 4.38
CA PRO A 50 9.21 -6.89 4.49
C PRO A 50 10.27 -6.95 3.38
N VAL A 51 10.61 -5.80 2.84
CA VAL A 51 11.74 -5.61 1.93
C VAL A 51 12.83 -4.85 2.70
N LEU A 52 13.93 -5.52 2.98
CA LEU A 52 15.05 -4.97 3.73
C LEU A 52 16.23 -4.69 2.81
N GLY A 53 17.01 -3.65 3.11
CA GLY A 53 18.21 -3.27 2.36
C GLY A 53 18.12 -1.87 1.78
N VAL A 54 18.79 -1.66 0.67
CA VAL A 54 18.68 -0.46 -0.17
C VAL A 54 18.30 -0.91 -1.57
N LEU A 55 17.62 -0.06 -2.33
CA LEU A 55 17.27 -0.36 -3.71
C LEU A 55 18.53 -0.76 -4.50
N GLY A 56 18.48 -1.93 -5.15
CA GLY A 56 19.63 -2.54 -5.85
C GLY A 56 20.43 -3.54 -4.99
N ALA A 57 20.23 -3.54 -3.67
CA ALA A 57 20.78 -4.55 -2.74
C ALA A 57 19.76 -4.87 -1.65
N SER A 58 18.52 -5.13 -2.05
CA SER A 58 17.41 -5.46 -1.16
C SER A 58 17.03 -6.93 -1.25
N SER A 59 16.44 -7.44 -0.18
CA SER A 59 15.90 -8.81 -0.11
C SER A 59 14.50 -8.80 0.49
N ILE A 60 13.66 -9.70 -0.03
CA ILE A 60 12.31 -9.92 0.48
C ILE A 60 12.40 -10.96 1.60
N GLN A 61 11.90 -10.60 2.76
CA GLN A 61 11.94 -11.42 3.96
C GLN A 61 10.73 -12.37 4.05
N ALA A 62 10.79 -13.30 5.01
CA ALA A 62 9.66 -14.13 5.37
C ALA A 62 8.42 -13.29 5.73
N PRO A 63 7.20 -13.81 5.51
CA PRO A 63 5.99 -13.05 5.77
C PRO A 63 5.83 -12.72 7.25
N ILE A 64 5.30 -11.51 7.52
CA ILE A 64 4.92 -11.07 8.85
C ILE A 64 3.77 -11.95 9.36
N GLN A 65 3.90 -12.44 10.59
CA GLN A 65 2.85 -13.19 11.25
C GLN A 65 1.77 -12.23 11.75
N LEU A 66 0.63 -12.24 11.11
CA LEU A 66 -0.55 -11.48 11.53
C LEU A 66 -1.44 -12.31 12.47
N PRO A 67 -2.28 -11.67 13.32
CA PRO A 67 -3.30 -12.37 14.10
C PRO A 67 -4.19 -13.26 13.22
N ARG A 68 -4.54 -14.46 13.73
CA ARG A 68 -5.30 -15.49 12.96
C ARG A 68 -6.71 -15.07 12.55
N GLU A 69 -7.25 -14.06 13.22
CA GLU A 69 -8.58 -13.51 12.93
C GLU A 69 -8.62 -12.62 11.69
N ILE A 70 -7.44 -12.29 11.12
CA ILE A 70 -7.34 -11.45 9.92
C ILE A 70 -7.55 -12.33 8.70
N SER A 71 -8.57 -12.00 7.91
CA SER A 71 -8.94 -12.72 6.69
C SER A 71 -8.47 -12.01 5.41
N ARG A 72 -8.32 -10.68 5.45
CA ARG A 72 -7.82 -9.86 4.34
C ARG A 72 -6.96 -8.72 4.86
N VAL A 73 -5.99 -8.32 4.03
CA VAL A 73 -5.10 -7.19 4.31
C VAL A 73 -5.02 -6.29 3.11
N TYR A 74 -5.16 -5.00 3.35
CA TYR A 74 -4.97 -3.95 2.36
C TYR A 74 -3.85 -3.05 2.87
N LEU A 75 -2.68 -3.15 2.24
CA LEU A 75 -1.49 -2.44 2.67
C LEU A 75 -1.50 -0.99 2.19
N ALA A 76 -1.23 -0.06 3.09
CA ALA A 76 -1.11 1.36 2.72
C ALA A 76 0.17 1.61 1.91
N PRO A 77 0.17 2.59 0.99
CA PRO A 77 1.33 2.92 0.16
C PRO A 77 2.60 3.24 0.95
N THR A 78 2.47 3.82 2.13
CA THR A 78 3.61 4.14 3.00
C THR A 78 4.18 2.94 3.74
N GLY A 79 3.48 1.79 3.73
CA GLY A 79 3.87 0.58 4.48
C GLY A 79 3.93 0.76 5.99
N GLY A 80 3.44 1.88 6.52
CA GLY A 80 3.41 2.12 7.97
C GLY A 80 2.19 1.50 8.66
N TRP A 81 1.17 1.11 7.91
CA TRP A 81 -0.06 0.51 8.40
C TRP A 81 -0.83 -0.20 7.28
N ALA A 82 -1.82 -0.99 7.67
CA ALA A 82 -2.74 -1.67 6.77
C ALA A 82 -4.16 -1.63 7.30
N LEU A 83 -5.14 -1.58 6.41
CA LEU A 83 -6.52 -1.93 6.73
C LEU A 83 -6.63 -3.46 6.73
N VAL A 84 -7.30 -4.01 7.72
CA VAL A 84 -7.46 -5.44 7.90
C VAL A 84 -8.91 -5.80 8.11
N GLN A 85 -9.35 -6.85 7.45
CA GLN A 85 -10.65 -7.46 7.68
C GLN A 85 -10.49 -8.51 8.77
N GLN A 86 -11.17 -8.32 9.90
CA GLN A 86 -11.29 -9.33 10.95
C GLN A 86 -12.52 -10.19 10.73
N SER A 87 -12.33 -11.50 10.64
CA SER A 87 -13.41 -12.48 10.66
C SER A 87 -13.39 -13.22 11.98
N ARG A 88 -14.30 -12.88 12.91
CA ARG A 88 -14.48 -13.69 14.09
C ARG A 88 -15.23 -14.98 13.70
N ARG A 89 -14.54 -16.09 13.69
CA ARG A 89 -15.19 -17.39 13.75
C ARG A 89 -15.88 -17.49 15.10
N VAL A 90 -17.21 -17.40 15.10
CA VAL A 90 -17.98 -17.88 16.25
C VAL A 90 -17.63 -19.36 16.40
N PRO A 91 -17.07 -19.83 17.53
CA PRO A 91 -16.89 -21.25 17.74
C PRO A 91 -18.23 -21.91 17.50
N GLY A 92 -18.27 -22.82 16.52
CA GLY A 92 -19.52 -23.47 16.14
C GLY A 92 -20.14 -24.07 17.37
N VAL A 93 -21.34 -23.61 17.70
CA VAL A 93 -22.23 -24.34 18.60
C VAL A 93 -22.52 -25.62 17.85
N ALA A 94 -21.91 -26.74 18.29
CA ALA A 94 -22.32 -28.05 17.85
C ALA A 94 -23.81 -28.11 18.14
N ALA A 95 -24.61 -28.16 17.09
CA ALA A 95 -26.04 -28.37 17.22
C ALA A 95 -26.21 -29.80 17.74
N PHE A 96 -26.30 -29.93 19.05
CA PHE A 96 -26.80 -31.15 19.66
C PHE A 96 -28.28 -31.20 19.32
N SER A 97 -28.60 -31.99 18.32
CA SER A 97 -29.99 -32.36 18.02
C SER A 97 -30.56 -33.08 19.25
N GLY A 98 -31.43 -32.45 20.01
CA GLY A 98 -32.22 -33.13 20.98
C GLY A 98 -32.54 -32.46 22.33
N SER A 99 -32.18 -31.20 22.58
CA SER A 99 -32.57 -30.52 23.81
C SER A 99 -33.05 -29.09 23.56
N PRO A 100 -34.08 -28.59 24.23
CA PRO A 100 -34.54 -27.22 24.08
C PRO A 100 -33.44 -26.24 24.46
N PRO A 101 -33.29 -25.09 23.78
CA PRO A 101 -32.22 -24.14 24.04
C PRO A 101 -32.42 -23.49 25.42
N VAL A 102 -31.57 -23.80 26.38
CA VAL A 102 -31.40 -23.02 27.58
C VAL A 102 -30.74 -21.71 27.20
N ALA A 103 -31.43 -20.60 27.31
CA ALA A 103 -30.89 -19.26 27.07
C ALA A 103 -29.80 -18.97 28.11
N LEU A 104 -28.53 -19.15 27.73
CA LEU A 104 -27.41 -18.65 28.51
C LEU A 104 -27.32 -17.13 28.25
N ALA A 105 -27.83 -16.35 29.19
CA ALA A 105 -27.61 -14.91 29.23
C ALA A 105 -26.12 -14.64 29.30
N GLY A 106 -25.57 -13.95 28.28
CA GLY A 106 -24.16 -13.58 28.19
C GLY A 106 -23.46 -13.89 26.85
N ARG A 107 -24.14 -14.42 25.84
CA ARG A 107 -23.58 -14.60 24.51
C ARG A 107 -23.75 -13.30 23.70
N SER A 108 -22.67 -12.56 23.53
CA SER A 108 -22.56 -11.58 22.44
C SER A 108 -23.01 -12.25 21.14
N GLY A 109 -23.97 -11.64 20.45
CA GLY A 109 -24.47 -12.08 19.15
C GLY A 109 -23.35 -12.23 18.12
N PRO A 110 -23.65 -12.71 16.90
CA PRO A 110 -22.66 -12.85 15.87
C PRO A 110 -21.94 -11.52 15.70
N ILE A 111 -20.65 -11.49 16.03
CA ILE A 111 -19.85 -10.29 15.83
C ILE A 111 -19.65 -10.24 14.32
N ALA A 112 -20.27 -9.24 13.70
CA ALA A 112 -20.10 -8.96 12.29
C ALA A 112 -18.62 -8.80 11.97
N ASP A 113 -18.20 -9.23 10.79
CA ASP A 113 -16.92 -8.91 10.24
C ASP A 113 -16.66 -7.40 10.39
N GLN A 114 -15.48 -7.03 10.85
CA GLN A 114 -15.13 -5.66 11.16
C GLN A 114 -13.87 -5.24 10.43
N LEU A 115 -13.87 -4.01 9.90
CA LEU A 115 -12.68 -3.38 9.38
C LEU A 115 -11.86 -2.77 10.53
N GLY A 116 -10.57 -3.00 10.51
CA GLY A 116 -9.62 -2.46 11.49
C GLY A 116 -8.36 -1.93 10.85
N LEU A 117 -7.57 -1.23 11.64
CA LEU A 117 -6.27 -0.68 11.29
C LEU A 117 -5.19 -1.42 12.09
N VAL A 118 -4.14 -1.86 11.42
CA VAL A 118 -2.89 -2.35 12.03
C VAL A 118 -1.77 -1.40 11.67
N THR A 119 -1.04 -0.93 12.66
CA THR A 119 0.19 -0.14 12.45
C THR A 119 1.41 -1.04 12.53
N PHE A 120 2.46 -0.72 11.76
CA PHE A 120 3.71 -1.46 11.75
C PHE A 120 4.83 -0.60 12.33
N LYS A 121 5.56 -1.15 13.31
CA LYS A 121 6.81 -0.58 13.80
C LYS A 121 7.97 -1.36 13.19
N GLY A 122 8.49 -0.88 12.06
CA GLY A 122 9.36 -1.70 11.22
C GLY A 122 8.54 -2.82 10.57
N SER A 123 8.89 -4.08 10.86
CA SER A 123 8.14 -5.28 10.46
C SER A 123 7.18 -5.80 11.53
N ASP A 124 7.14 -5.21 12.72
CA ASP A 124 6.33 -5.71 13.83
C ASP A 124 4.91 -5.15 13.76
N PRO A 125 3.88 -6.01 13.65
CA PRO A 125 2.49 -5.57 13.64
C PRO A 125 2.04 -5.18 15.05
N GLY A 126 1.39 -4.02 15.18
CA GLY A 126 0.70 -3.59 16.39
C GLY A 126 -0.64 -4.29 16.60
N ALA A 127 -1.34 -3.89 17.64
CA ALA A 127 -2.71 -4.34 17.88
C ALA A 127 -3.67 -3.81 16.79
N VAL A 128 -4.70 -4.59 16.48
CA VAL A 128 -5.76 -4.16 15.57
C VAL A 128 -6.65 -3.14 16.28
N GLN A 129 -6.75 -1.95 15.71
CA GLN A 129 -7.69 -0.92 16.12
C GLN A 129 -8.93 -0.97 15.22
N ALA A 130 -10.10 -1.25 15.78
CA ALA A 130 -11.34 -1.23 15.04
C ALA A 130 -11.67 0.18 14.54
N ILE A 131 -12.20 0.29 13.33
CA ILE A 131 -12.68 1.55 12.75
C ILE A 131 -14.21 1.55 12.89
N ALA A 132 -14.72 2.49 13.70
CA ALA A 132 -16.16 2.61 13.88
C ALA A 132 -16.84 3.00 12.56
N ASP A 133 -18.03 2.46 12.33
CA ASP A 133 -18.90 2.75 11.18
C ASP A 133 -18.30 2.44 9.79
N ALA A 134 -17.10 1.86 9.73
CA ALA A 134 -16.52 1.44 8.46
C ALA A 134 -17.23 0.19 7.90
N ALA A 135 -17.50 0.20 6.61
CA ALA A 135 -18.14 -0.92 5.92
C ALA A 135 -17.32 -2.20 6.10
N PRO A 136 -17.90 -3.27 6.60
CA PRO A 136 -17.25 -4.56 6.65
C PRO A 136 -17.16 -5.14 5.23
N ASN A 137 -16.14 -5.95 4.97
CA ASN A 137 -15.94 -6.66 3.71
C ASN A 137 -16.06 -5.77 2.46
N PRO A 138 -15.27 -4.68 2.35
CA PRO A 138 -15.32 -3.86 1.15
C PRO A 138 -14.90 -4.67 -0.08
N GLY A 139 -15.63 -4.51 -1.17
CA GLY A 139 -15.33 -5.17 -2.46
C GLY A 139 -14.11 -4.55 -3.15
N LEU A 140 -13.85 -3.26 -2.91
CA LEU A 140 -12.72 -2.53 -3.43
C LEU A 140 -12.21 -1.57 -2.34
N VAL A 141 -10.89 -1.48 -2.21
CA VAL A 141 -10.19 -0.53 -1.33
C VAL A 141 -9.16 0.22 -2.15
N SER A 142 -9.14 1.53 -2.03
CA SER A 142 -8.13 2.39 -2.65
C SER A 142 -7.59 3.37 -1.62
N PHE A 143 -6.28 3.48 -1.53
CA PHE A 143 -5.63 4.43 -0.64
C PHE A 143 -5.28 5.73 -1.35
N SER A 144 -5.21 6.80 -0.58
CA SER A 144 -4.61 8.04 -1.04
C SER A 144 -3.09 7.88 -1.23
N PRO A 145 -2.42 8.74 -2.01
CA PRO A 145 -0.99 8.60 -2.33
C PRO A 145 -0.07 8.51 -1.09
N LEU A 146 -0.39 9.23 -0.02
CA LEU A 146 0.36 9.18 1.25
C LEU A 146 -0.28 8.24 2.29
N GLY A 147 -1.34 7.54 1.93
CA GLY A 147 -2.03 6.60 2.79
C GLY A 147 -2.87 7.23 3.91
N ARG A 148 -3.08 8.53 3.96
CA ARG A 148 -3.83 9.22 5.03
C ARG A 148 -5.33 9.00 4.97
N SER A 149 -5.82 8.62 3.79
CA SER A 149 -7.23 8.37 3.50
C SER A 149 -7.40 7.10 2.69
N ALA A 150 -8.59 6.52 2.71
CA ALA A 150 -8.95 5.39 1.86
C ALA A 150 -10.41 5.47 1.40
N GLY A 151 -10.66 5.08 0.17
CA GLY A 151 -11.99 4.83 -0.37
C GLY A 151 -12.34 3.35 -0.23
N LEU A 152 -13.52 3.05 0.26
CA LEU A 152 -14.08 1.70 0.43
C LEU A 152 -15.35 1.58 -0.41
N LEU A 153 -15.43 0.60 -1.28
CA LEU A 153 -16.69 0.24 -1.94
C LEU A 153 -17.36 -0.87 -1.16
N ALA A 154 -18.45 -0.57 -0.50
CA ALA A 154 -19.27 -1.55 0.19
C ALA A 154 -20.03 -2.45 -0.82
N SER A 155 -20.43 -3.64 -0.38
CA SER A 155 -21.25 -4.57 -1.20
C SER A 155 -22.63 -3.99 -1.55
N SER A 156 -23.10 -2.98 -0.81
CA SER A 156 -24.33 -2.24 -1.10
C SER A 156 -24.22 -1.27 -2.28
N GLY A 157 -23.00 -1.00 -2.82
CA GLY A 157 -22.72 0.04 -3.80
C GLY A 157 -22.40 1.41 -3.19
N VAL A 158 -22.54 1.56 -1.86
CA VAL A 158 -22.13 2.77 -1.14
C VAL A 158 -20.61 2.86 -1.12
N ILE A 159 -20.09 4.04 -1.40
CA ILE A 159 -18.67 4.33 -1.24
C ILE A 159 -18.49 5.12 0.06
N GLN A 160 -17.65 4.61 0.96
CA GLN A 160 -17.21 5.32 2.15
C GLN A 160 -15.81 5.86 1.95
N VAL A 161 -15.54 7.05 2.45
CA VAL A 161 -14.19 7.61 2.51
C VAL A 161 -13.75 7.69 3.97
N LEU A 162 -12.64 7.02 4.28
CA LEU A 162 -11.96 7.07 5.56
C LEU A 162 -10.87 8.13 5.53
N THR A 163 -10.70 8.83 6.65
CA THR A 163 -9.59 9.80 6.87
C THR A 163 -8.92 9.56 8.22
N GLY A 164 -7.76 10.21 8.42
CA GLY A 164 -7.02 10.13 9.67
C GLY A 164 -6.42 8.76 9.93
N LEU A 165 -6.11 8.02 8.87
CA LEU A 165 -5.56 6.66 8.97
C LEU A 165 -4.15 6.63 9.60
N ASP A 166 -3.43 7.76 9.56
CA ASP A 166 -2.15 7.97 10.23
C ASP A 166 -2.28 8.46 11.69
N SER A 167 -3.51 8.67 12.19
CA SER A 167 -3.78 9.24 13.52
C SER A 167 -5.00 8.64 14.17
N THR A 168 -6.19 9.15 13.88
CA THR A 168 -7.48 8.68 14.41
C THR A 168 -8.42 8.39 13.25
N PRO A 169 -8.53 7.12 12.82
CA PRO A 169 -9.34 6.75 11.65
C PRO A 169 -10.83 6.97 11.91
N ARG A 170 -11.49 7.56 10.92
CA ARG A 170 -12.93 7.81 10.93
C ARG A 170 -13.51 7.84 9.52
N VAL A 171 -14.80 7.59 9.38
CA VAL A 171 -15.54 7.85 8.15
C VAL A 171 -15.69 9.37 7.98
N ALA A 172 -15.18 9.90 6.87
CA ALA A 172 -15.28 11.32 6.53
C ALA A 172 -16.61 11.63 5.84
N PHE A 173 -17.00 10.81 4.87
CA PHE A 173 -18.29 10.88 4.21
C PHE A 173 -18.65 9.55 3.55
N GLU A 174 -19.94 9.45 3.16
CA GLU A 174 -20.49 8.37 2.37
C GLU A 174 -21.12 8.94 1.12
N ALA A 175 -21.07 8.21 0.03
CA ALA A 175 -21.72 8.57 -1.22
C ALA A 175 -22.41 7.35 -1.83
N ASP A 176 -23.67 7.54 -2.18
CA ASP A 176 -24.38 6.58 -3.01
C ASP A 176 -23.91 6.75 -4.45
N PHE A 177 -23.25 5.72 -4.98
CA PHE A 177 -22.78 5.72 -6.35
C PHE A 177 -23.43 4.57 -7.12
N HIS A 178 -24.39 4.93 -7.97
CA HIS A 178 -25.15 3.97 -8.76
C HIS A 178 -24.87 4.18 -10.24
N ASP A 179 -23.87 3.48 -10.74
CA ASP A 179 -23.63 3.35 -12.18
C ASP A 179 -23.94 1.91 -12.61
N PRO A 180 -24.75 1.69 -13.66
CA PRO A 180 -25.14 0.35 -14.08
C PRO A 180 -23.97 -0.53 -14.53
N SER A 181 -22.86 0.07 -14.95
CA SER A 181 -21.65 -0.66 -15.32
C SER A 181 -20.80 -1.07 -14.10
N GLY A 182 -21.05 -0.47 -12.93
CA GLY A 182 -20.31 -0.70 -11.71
C GLY A 182 -18.98 0.06 -11.61
N VAL A 183 -18.46 0.13 -10.40
CA VAL A 183 -17.16 0.74 -10.07
C VAL A 183 -16.04 -0.23 -10.42
N LYS A 184 -15.08 0.21 -11.22
CA LYS A 184 -13.90 -0.56 -11.59
C LYS A 184 -12.67 -0.17 -10.79
N LYS A 185 -12.43 1.13 -10.64
CA LYS A 185 -11.32 1.70 -9.86
C LYS A 185 -11.78 2.91 -9.09
N MET A 186 -11.09 3.18 -8.00
CA MET A 186 -11.26 4.40 -7.21
C MET A 186 -9.88 4.99 -6.91
N ALA A 187 -9.84 6.31 -6.74
CA ALA A 187 -8.71 7.02 -6.18
C ALA A 187 -9.25 8.07 -5.21
N VAL A 188 -8.54 8.33 -4.11
CA VAL A 188 -8.93 9.27 -3.07
C VAL A 188 -7.80 10.26 -2.80
N SER A 189 -8.13 11.53 -2.54
CA SER A 189 -7.15 12.56 -2.15
C SER A 189 -6.62 12.33 -0.72
N ASP A 190 -5.42 12.84 -0.41
CA ASP A 190 -4.79 12.63 0.91
C ASP A 190 -5.59 13.24 2.07
N ASP A 191 -6.35 14.30 1.82
CA ASP A 191 -7.25 14.93 2.78
C ASP A 191 -8.61 14.22 2.88
N GLY A 192 -8.87 13.22 2.02
CA GLY A 192 -10.13 12.49 1.94
C GLY A 192 -11.34 13.33 1.51
N GLN A 193 -11.12 14.51 0.94
CA GLN A 193 -12.22 15.40 0.53
C GLN A 193 -12.72 15.11 -0.88
N LEU A 194 -11.89 14.53 -1.73
CA LEU A 194 -12.21 14.25 -3.12
C LEU A 194 -11.95 12.79 -3.46
N LEU A 195 -12.90 12.20 -4.15
CA LEU A 195 -12.83 10.86 -4.69
C LEU A 195 -13.02 10.89 -6.20
N THR A 196 -12.25 10.09 -6.91
CA THR A 196 -12.42 9.84 -8.34
C THR A 196 -12.78 8.37 -8.54
N VAL A 197 -13.79 8.11 -9.37
CA VAL A 197 -14.29 6.77 -9.68
C VAL A 197 -14.21 6.55 -11.18
N LEU A 198 -13.55 5.45 -11.58
CA LEU A 198 -13.62 4.93 -12.95
C LEU A 198 -14.59 3.76 -12.98
N THR A 199 -15.58 3.85 -13.85
CA THR A 199 -16.57 2.77 -14.06
C THR A 199 -16.09 1.73 -15.06
N ALA A 200 -16.75 0.60 -15.10
CA ALA A 200 -16.47 -0.44 -16.09
C ALA A 200 -16.84 -0.03 -17.52
N ALA A 201 -17.65 1.02 -17.69
CA ALA A 201 -17.92 1.65 -18.98
C ALA A 201 -16.86 2.68 -19.41
N GLY A 202 -15.85 2.96 -18.54
CA GLY A 202 -14.81 3.94 -18.84
C GLY A 202 -15.15 5.37 -18.45
N GLN A 203 -16.25 5.60 -17.75
CA GLN A 203 -16.62 6.94 -17.28
C GLN A 203 -15.86 7.27 -16.00
N VAL A 204 -15.29 8.47 -15.94
CA VAL A 204 -14.57 8.98 -14.77
C VAL A 204 -15.43 10.04 -14.09
N TYR A 205 -15.85 9.75 -12.86
CA TYR A 205 -16.62 10.67 -12.03
C TYR A 205 -15.75 11.25 -10.93
N MET A 206 -16.03 12.50 -10.56
CA MET A 206 -15.48 13.13 -9.36
C MET A 206 -16.61 13.42 -8.38
N LEU A 207 -16.37 13.18 -7.10
CA LEU A 207 -17.36 13.37 -6.04
C LEU A 207 -16.67 13.73 -4.71
N SER A 208 -17.39 14.41 -3.83
CA SER A 208 -16.96 14.77 -2.49
C SER A 208 -18.16 14.80 -1.53
N ASN A 209 -17.92 15.09 -0.25
CA ASN A 209 -19.01 15.30 0.71
C ASN A 209 -20.02 16.39 0.29
N SER A 210 -19.58 17.39 -0.49
CA SER A 210 -20.41 18.53 -0.91
C SER A 210 -20.78 18.50 -2.40
N ILE A 211 -20.25 17.57 -3.17
CA ILE A 211 -20.44 17.48 -4.62
C ILE A 211 -20.93 16.07 -4.94
N ALA A 212 -22.17 15.98 -5.45
CA ALA A 212 -22.71 14.75 -6.01
C ALA A 212 -21.81 14.24 -7.15
N PRO A 213 -21.86 12.94 -7.51
CA PRO A 213 -21.08 12.40 -8.60
C PRO A 213 -21.29 13.19 -9.90
N VAL A 214 -20.22 13.81 -10.42
CA VAL A 214 -20.22 14.55 -11.68
C VAL A 214 -19.28 13.88 -12.66
N LEU A 215 -19.75 13.61 -13.88
CA LEU A 215 -18.92 13.08 -14.96
C LEU A 215 -17.83 14.11 -15.32
N ALA A 216 -16.57 13.73 -15.11
CA ALA A 216 -15.42 14.56 -15.40
C ALA A 216 -14.81 14.24 -16.77
N TYR A 217 -14.76 12.95 -17.12
CA TYR A 217 -14.07 12.50 -18.33
C TYR A 217 -14.63 11.16 -18.82
N ALA A 218 -14.63 10.96 -20.15
CA ALA A 218 -14.92 9.67 -20.76
C ALA A 218 -13.61 9.05 -21.24
N ALA A 219 -13.13 8.06 -20.52
CA ALA A 219 -11.90 7.32 -20.79
C ALA A 219 -12.21 5.94 -21.37
N SER A 220 -11.16 5.15 -21.62
CA SER A 220 -11.31 3.72 -21.86
C SER A 220 -11.53 2.95 -20.54
N PRO A 221 -12.26 1.82 -20.52
CA PRO A 221 -12.39 0.96 -19.36
C PRO A 221 -11.06 0.43 -18.79
N SER A 222 -10.02 0.35 -19.62
CA SER A 222 -8.68 -0.08 -19.19
C SER A 222 -7.81 1.05 -18.64
N SER A 223 -8.34 2.25 -18.49
CA SER A 223 -7.62 3.44 -18.02
C SER A 223 -7.22 3.35 -16.55
N GLY A 224 -6.24 4.17 -16.15
CA GLY A 224 -5.75 4.32 -14.78
C GLY A 224 -6.14 5.67 -14.19
N ILE A 225 -6.36 5.70 -12.87
CA ILE A 225 -6.61 6.93 -12.11
C ILE A 225 -5.79 6.93 -10.83
N ALA A 226 -5.22 8.07 -10.44
CA ALA A 226 -4.54 8.28 -9.17
C ALA A 226 -4.62 9.75 -8.76
N PHE A 227 -4.47 10.07 -7.46
CA PHE A 227 -4.31 11.45 -7.02
C PHE A 227 -2.83 11.85 -6.94
N LEU A 228 -2.57 13.14 -7.07
CA LEU A 228 -1.28 13.72 -6.73
C LEU A 228 -1.15 13.86 -5.20
N PRO A 229 0.03 13.56 -4.62
CA PRO A 229 0.25 13.71 -3.19
C PRO A 229 -0.03 15.13 -2.70
N ASN A 230 -0.72 15.25 -1.57
CA ASN A 230 -1.13 16.52 -0.94
C ASN A 230 -1.91 17.49 -1.86
N ARG A 231 -2.56 16.98 -2.91
CA ARG A 231 -3.35 17.79 -3.85
C ARG A 231 -4.72 17.16 -4.10
N SER A 232 -5.69 18.01 -4.38
CA SER A 232 -7.03 17.60 -4.85
C SER A 232 -7.09 17.51 -6.37
N THR A 233 -6.01 17.00 -6.98
CA THR A 233 -5.88 16.84 -8.44
C THR A 233 -5.60 15.37 -8.72
N ALA A 234 -6.42 14.76 -9.56
CA ALA A 234 -6.25 13.40 -10.04
C ALA A 234 -5.51 13.37 -11.38
N VAL A 235 -4.74 12.31 -11.60
CA VAL A 235 -4.17 11.93 -12.88
C VAL A 235 -5.08 10.90 -13.52
N ILE A 236 -5.42 11.08 -14.78
CA ILE A 236 -6.15 10.11 -15.61
C ILE A 236 -5.21 9.68 -16.74
N ALA A 237 -4.86 8.39 -16.77
CA ALA A 237 -4.12 7.77 -17.86
C ALA A 237 -5.10 7.04 -18.77
N ASP A 238 -5.52 7.70 -19.87
CA ASP A 238 -6.52 7.15 -20.78
C ASP A 238 -5.89 6.19 -21.79
N ALA A 239 -6.11 4.91 -21.56
CA ALA A 239 -5.56 3.85 -22.40
C ALA A 239 -6.14 3.84 -23.83
N GLY A 240 -7.35 4.33 -24.03
CA GLY A 240 -7.99 4.36 -25.34
C GLY A 240 -7.39 5.41 -26.28
N ASN A 241 -7.10 6.58 -25.71
CA ASN A 241 -6.59 7.72 -26.47
C ASN A 241 -5.06 7.89 -26.36
N GLY A 242 -4.40 7.12 -25.52
CA GLY A 242 -2.96 7.26 -25.25
C GLY A 242 -2.63 8.63 -24.64
N THR A 243 -3.49 9.16 -23.78
CA THR A 243 -3.33 10.49 -23.18
C THR A 243 -3.21 10.43 -21.68
N LEU A 244 -2.46 11.36 -21.11
CA LEU A 244 -2.41 11.62 -19.68
C LEU A 244 -3.00 13.01 -19.41
N SER A 245 -3.94 13.09 -18.49
CA SER A 245 -4.63 14.32 -18.13
C SER A 245 -4.66 14.55 -16.64
N LEU A 246 -4.72 15.82 -16.22
CA LEU A 246 -4.98 16.22 -14.84
C LEU A 246 -6.46 16.61 -14.70
N ALA A 247 -7.12 16.07 -13.69
CA ALA A 247 -8.50 16.38 -13.36
C ALA A 247 -8.58 17.00 -11.97
N SER A 248 -9.29 18.12 -11.84
CA SER A 248 -9.51 18.82 -10.58
C SER A 248 -10.92 19.37 -10.52
N VAL A 249 -11.36 19.81 -9.35
CA VAL A 249 -12.64 20.52 -9.19
C VAL A 249 -12.36 22.01 -9.05
N VAL A 250 -12.93 22.80 -9.95
CA VAL A 250 -12.83 24.27 -9.96
C VAL A 250 -14.24 24.84 -9.87
N ASN A 251 -14.52 25.63 -8.84
CA ASN A 251 -15.85 26.22 -8.60
C ASN A 251 -16.99 25.19 -8.59
N GLY A 252 -16.74 24.00 -8.05
CA GLY A 252 -17.74 22.92 -7.96
C GLY A 252 -17.94 22.11 -9.24
N ALA A 253 -17.19 22.39 -10.31
CA ALA A 253 -17.25 21.65 -11.56
C ALA A 253 -15.91 20.97 -11.87
N PRO A 254 -15.92 19.77 -12.47
CA PRO A 254 -14.70 19.13 -12.95
C PRO A 254 -14.04 19.94 -14.06
N ALA A 255 -12.72 20.07 -13.96
CA ALA A 255 -11.87 20.64 -15.01
C ALA A 255 -10.79 19.60 -15.36
N VAL A 256 -10.68 19.24 -16.64
CA VAL A 256 -9.71 18.27 -17.13
C VAL A 256 -8.76 18.94 -18.11
N GLN A 257 -7.47 18.84 -17.85
CA GLN A 257 -6.41 19.43 -18.67
C GLN A 257 -5.50 18.31 -19.20
N PRO A 258 -5.32 18.15 -20.51
CA PRO A 258 -4.35 17.22 -21.06
C PRO A 258 -2.93 17.68 -20.75
N VAL A 259 -2.05 16.72 -20.41
CA VAL A 259 -0.62 16.94 -20.09
C VAL A 259 0.26 16.35 -21.18
N ALA A 260 -0.01 15.10 -21.57
CA ALA A 260 0.80 14.39 -22.55
C ALA A 260 -0.09 13.53 -23.44
N GLY A 261 0.34 13.34 -24.68
CA GLY A 261 -0.27 12.44 -25.66
C GLY A 261 0.75 11.50 -26.27
N GLY A 262 0.30 10.44 -26.94
CA GLY A 262 1.16 9.43 -27.54
C GLY A 262 1.79 8.46 -26.55
N VAL A 263 1.26 8.36 -25.33
CA VAL A 263 1.63 7.35 -24.35
C VAL A 263 1.10 6.00 -24.81
N SER A 264 1.97 5.04 -25.05
CA SER A 264 1.54 3.70 -25.45
C SER A 264 1.16 2.87 -24.22
N PHE A 265 -0.09 2.49 -24.12
CA PHE A 265 -0.63 1.62 -23.09
C PHE A 265 -0.96 0.24 -23.69
N SER A 266 0.05 -0.47 -24.19
CA SER A 266 -0.14 -1.81 -24.75
C SER A 266 -0.21 -2.83 -23.63
N GLY A 267 -1.34 -3.49 -23.45
CA GLY A 267 -1.52 -4.53 -22.41
C GLY A 267 -2.95 -4.55 -21.88
N GLY A 268 -3.09 -4.98 -20.65
CA GLY A 268 -4.37 -5.06 -19.93
C GLY A 268 -4.78 -3.74 -19.27
N GLU A 269 -4.91 -3.76 -17.96
CA GLU A 269 -5.29 -2.59 -17.16
C GLU A 269 -4.13 -1.59 -17.04
N THR A 270 -4.38 -0.31 -17.30
CA THR A 270 -3.42 0.74 -17.03
C THR A 270 -3.39 1.06 -15.54
N LEU A 271 -2.20 1.06 -14.99
CA LEU A 271 -1.90 1.44 -13.61
C LEU A 271 -1.11 2.75 -13.66
N VAL A 272 -1.48 3.68 -12.81
CA VAL A 272 -0.83 4.99 -12.71
C VAL A 272 -0.60 5.34 -11.26
N GLU A 273 0.60 5.87 -10.98
CA GLU A 273 1.00 6.40 -9.69
C GLU A 273 1.76 7.70 -9.86
N ALA A 274 1.61 8.64 -8.95
CA ALA A 274 2.35 9.90 -8.98
C ALA A 274 3.65 9.80 -8.16
N SER A 275 4.68 10.57 -8.48
CA SER A 275 5.85 10.77 -7.60
C SER A 275 5.44 11.43 -6.28
N ARG A 276 6.29 11.32 -5.26
CA ARG A 276 6.02 11.88 -3.92
C ARG A 276 5.82 13.40 -3.93
N ASP A 277 6.53 14.09 -4.79
CA ASP A 277 6.43 15.55 -4.98
C ASP A 277 5.26 15.97 -5.89
N GLY A 278 4.61 14.99 -6.54
CA GLY A 278 3.53 15.21 -7.50
C GLY A 278 3.99 15.86 -8.80
N ALA A 279 5.29 15.80 -9.13
CA ALA A 279 5.83 16.38 -10.36
C ALA A 279 5.80 15.40 -11.54
N SER A 280 5.76 14.10 -11.28
CA SER A 280 5.76 13.07 -12.32
C SER A 280 4.65 12.03 -12.07
N ALA A 281 4.20 11.38 -13.15
CA ALA A 281 3.39 10.17 -13.11
C ALA A 281 4.16 8.99 -13.69
N PHE A 282 4.01 7.81 -13.05
CA PHE A 282 4.52 6.53 -13.52
C PHE A 282 3.34 5.72 -14.04
N VAL A 283 3.48 5.18 -15.23
CA VAL A 283 2.41 4.45 -15.91
C VAL A 283 2.94 3.12 -16.41
N VAL A 284 2.22 2.06 -16.11
CA VAL A 284 2.44 0.72 -16.66
C VAL A 284 1.09 0.12 -17.06
N ALA A 285 1.09 -0.85 -17.97
CA ALA A 285 -0.09 -1.66 -18.22
C ALA A 285 0.14 -3.09 -17.74
N THR A 286 -0.83 -3.71 -17.10
CA THR A 286 -0.74 -5.13 -16.71
C THR A 286 -0.54 -6.00 -17.94
N GLY A 287 0.33 -7.01 -17.84
CA GLY A 287 0.70 -7.86 -18.95
C GLY A 287 1.72 -7.24 -19.91
N SER A 288 2.14 -5.98 -19.70
CA SER A 288 3.14 -5.28 -20.51
C SER A 288 4.54 -5.38 -19.92
N THR A 289 5.54 -5.29 -20.78
CA THR A 289 6.96 -5.09 -20.42
C THR A 289 7.40 -3.65 -20.70
N SER A 290 6.49 -2.69 -20.63
CA SER A 290 6.78 -1.26 -20.88
C SER A 290 6.34 -0.41 -19.70
N ALA A 291 7.19 0.54 -19.31
CA ALA A 291 6.86 1.57 -18.33
C ALA A 291 7.15 2.96 -18.92
N CYS A 292 6.37 3.93 -18.46
CA CYS A 292 6.54 5.33 -18.85
C CYS A 292 6.53 6.21 -17.61
N ARG A 293 7.45 7.19 -17.53
CA ARG A 293 7.39 8.32 -16.62
C ARG A 293 7.03 9.57 -17.41
N VAL A 294 6.08 10.33 -16.93
CA VAL A 294 5.62 11.58 -17.52
C VAL A 294 5.87 12.71 -16.55
N ASP A 295 6.59 13.74 -16.95
CA ASP A 295 6.67 15.01 -16.21
C ASP A 295 5.34 15.76 -16.38
N LEU A 296 4.66 16.02 -15.27
CA LEU A 296 3.32 16.59 -15.27
C LEU A 296 3.27 18.09 -15.55
N THR A 297 4.43 18.76 -15.53
CA THR A 297 4.53 20.19 -15.83
C THR A 297 4.80 20.42 -17.31
N THR A 298 5.70 19.65 -17.89
CA THR A 298 6.16 19.83 -19.27
C THR A 298 5.52 18.89 -20.27
N GLY A 299 4.93 17.79 -19.80
CA GLY A 299 4.45 16.69 -20.64
C GLY A 299 5.57 15.82 -21.21
N TRP A 300 6.83 16.05 -20.81
CA TRP A 300 7.95 15.23 -21.27
C TRP A 300 7.83 13.78 -20.79
N MET A 301 8.15 12.85 -21.67
CA MET A 301 7.99 11.42 -21.41
C MET A 301 9.32 10.68 -21.53
N GLN A 302 9.53 9.76 -20.61
CA GLN A 302 10.60 8.78 -20.67
C GLN A 302 9.99 7.37 -20.58
N SER A 303 10.25 6.57 -21.61
CA SER A 303 9.83 5.17 -21.65
C SER A 303 11.00 4.23 -21.45
N MET A 304 10.74 3.06 -20.87
CA MET A 304 11.72 1.99 -20.74
C MET A 304 11.08 0.62 -20.96
N THR A 305 11.88 -0.35 -21.40
CA THR A 305 11.48 -1.76 -21.39
C THR A 305 11.77 -2.36 -20.04
N LEU A 306 10.75 -2.99 -19.44
CA LEU A 306 10.84 -3.67 -18.16
C LEU A 306 11.47 -5.07 -18.34
N PRO A 307 12.28 -5.55 -17.39
CA PRO A 307 12.85 -6.90 -17.41
C PRO A 307 11.84 -8.01 -17.09
N ALA A 308 10.66 -7.64 -16.57
CA ALA A 308 9.58 -8.56 -16.25
C ALA A 308 8.23 -7.94 -16.63
N VAL A 309 7.21 -8.78 -16.77
CA VAL A 309 5.85 -8.34 -17.04
C VAL A 309 5.29 -7.60 -15.81
N ALA A 310 4.67 -6.44 -16.05
CA ALA A 310 4.01 -5.70 -14.98
C ALA A 310 2.69 -6.38 -14.57
N THR A 311 2.50 -6.63 -13.29
CA THR A 311 1.26 -7.17 -12.73
C THR A 311 0.57 -6.18 -11.80
N ARG A 312 1.33 -5.22 -11.28
CA ARG A 312 0.89 -4.22 -10.29
C ARG A 312 1.72 -2.94 -10.40
N LEU A 313 1.33 -1.91 -9.68
CA LEU A 313 2.14 -0.70 -9.47
C LEU A 313 1.83 -0.17 -8.07
N ASP A 314 2.53 -0.69 -7.07
CA ASP A 314 2.32 -0.31 -5.68
C ASP A 314 3.49 0.51 -5.18
N ARG A 315 3.18 1.65 -4.58
CA ARG A 315 4.16 2.57 -4.03
C ARG A 315 4.88 1.97 -2.82
N LEU A 316 6.18 2.17 -2.74
CA LEU A 316 6.99 1.87 -1.55
C LEU A 316 7.10 3.08 -0.63
N ARG A 317 7.67 2.84 0.56
CA ARG A 317 7.78 3.81 1.64
C ARG A 317 8.54 5.10 1.27
N ASP A 318 9.51 5.04 0.36
CA ASP A 318 10.26 6.21 -0.10
C ASP A 318 9.41 7.16 -0.97
N GLY A 319 8.29 6.67 -1.50
CA GLY A 319 7.36 7.41 -2.34
C GLY A 319 7.84 7.64 -3.78
N GLU A 320 9.04 7.18 -4.13
CA GLU A 320 9.67 7.32 -5.46
C GLU A 320 9.92 5.96 -6.14
N SER A 321 9.63 4.88 -5.42
CA SER A 321 9.80 3.52 -5.89
C SER A 321 8.48 2.76 -5.82
N PHE A 322 8.29 1.87 -6.80
CA PHE A 322 7.04 1.13 -6.98
C PHE A 322 7.35 -0.34 -7.26
N VAL A 323 6.61 -1.25 -6.64
CA VAL A 323 6.61 -2.65 -7.04
C VAL A 323 5.79 -2.79 -8.31
N PHE A 324 6.36 -3.30 -9.39
CA PHE A 324 5.60 -3.53 -10.62
C PHE A 324 5.41 -5.02 -10.96
N SER A 325 6.23 -5.89 -10.38
CA SER A 325 6.10 -7.34 -10.52
C SER A 325 6.63 -8.00 -9.24
N ALA A 326 5.84 -8.85 -8.62
CA ALA A 326 6.23 -9.60 -7.42
C ALA A 326 5.52 -10.95 -7.42
N GLU A 327 6.27 -12.02 -7.18
CA GLU A 327 5.72 -13.33 -6.91
C GLU A 327 5.74 -13.59 -5.40
N PRO A 328 4.63 -14.08 -4.80
CA PRO A 328 4.56 -14.34 -3.38
C PRO A 328 5.71 -15.22 -2.88
N GLY A 329 6.48 -14.72 -1.92
CA GLY A 329 7.63 -15.46 -1.32
C GLY A 329 8.85 -15.61 -2.21
N GLN A 330 8.86 -14.99 -3.39
CA GLN A 330 9.96 -15.03 -4.34
C GLN A 330 10.61 -13.65 -4.52
N SER A 331 11.07 -13.38 -5.72
CA SER A 331 11.69 -12.11 -6.08
C SER A 331 10.66 -11.05 -6.47
N ALA A 332 11.07 -9.78 -6.40
CA ALA A 332 10.27 -8.67 -6.91
C ALA A 332 11.11 -7.74 -7.78
N TRP A 333 10.43 -7.06 -8.69
CA TRP A 333 10.98 -5.99 -9.49
C TRP A 333 10.37 -4.66 -9.06
N PHE A 334 11.24 -3.66 -8.91
CA PHE A 334 10.87 -2.30 -8.54
C PHE A 334 11.15 -1.34 -9.69
N LEU A 335 10.24 -0.40 -9.88
CA LEU A 335 10.41 0.75 -10.75
C LEU A 335 10.79 1.95 -9.88
N THR A 336 11.82 2.69 -10.25
CA THR A 336 12.22 3.92 -9.56
C THR A 336 12.50 5.03 -10.56
N GLY A 337 12.15 6.27 -10.20
CA GLY A 337 12.34 7.45 -11.03
C GLY A 337 13.13 8.52 -10.31
N ARG A 338 14.42 8.25 -10.01
CA ARG A 338 15.33 9.25 -9.43
C ARG A 338 15.96 10.14 -10.48
N ASP A 339 16.86 11.05 -10.06
CA ASP A 339 17.56 12.03 -10.91
C ASP A 339 18.25 11.42 -12.13
N SER A 340 18.63 10.15 -12.05
CA SER A 340 19.23 9.37 -13.15
C SER A 340 18.24 8.88 -14.21
N GLY A 341 16.94 9.16 -14.03
CA GLY A 341 15.86 8.69 -14.90
C GLY A 341 15.14 7.45 -14.37
N LEU A 342 14.33 6.84 -15.26
CA LEU A 342 13.54 5.64 -14.97
C LEU A 342 14.44 4.41 -14.94
N GLN A 343 14.36 3.62 -13.87
CA GLN A 343 15.15 2.41 -13.67
C GLN A 343 14.30 1.26 -13.13
N ALA A 344 14.65 0.03 -13.52
CA ALA A 344 14.12 -1.20 -12.92
C ALA A 344 15.17 -1.85 -12.02
N VAL A 345 14.78 -2.24 -10.83
CA VAL A 345 15.67 -2.79 -9.80
C VAL A 345 15.11 -4.10 -9.28
N PHE A 346 15.98 -5.09 -9.12
CA PHE A 346 15.61 -6.44 -8.65
C PHE A 346 15.86 -6.60 -7.14
N ALA A 347 14.94 -7.28 -6.44
CA ALA A 347 15.14 -7.78 -5.10
C ALA A 347 14.92 -9.30 -5.07
N ALA A 348 15.92 -10.03 -4.60
CA ALA A 348 15.83 -11.46 -4.42
C ALA A 348 15.02 -11.83 -3.17
N ALA A 349 14.41 -13.02 -3.17
CA ALA A 349 13.93 -13.64 -1.94
C ALA A 349 15.13 -13.88 -1.00
N ALA A 350 14.94 -13.67 0.31
CA ALA A 350 15.93 -14.09 1.29
C ALA A 350 16.06 -15.63 1.21
N SER A 351 17.30 -16.11 1.06
CA SER A 351 17.54 -17.56 1.12
C SER A 351 17.18 -18.05 2.53
N THR A 352 16.18 -18.92 2.63
CA THR A 352 15.98 -19.72 3.84
C THR A 352 17.13 -20.72 3.91
N THR A 353 18.20 -20.32 4.60
CA THR A 353 19.19 -21.30 5.03
C THR A 353 18.48 -22.15 6.08
N GLU A 354 18.03 -23.35 5.71
CA GLU A 354 17.67 -24.37 6.68
C GLU A 354 18.92 -24.58 7.55
N VAL A 355 18.88 -24.08 8.76
CA VAL A 355 19.80 -24.53 9.79
C VAL A 355 19.37 -25.95 10.08
N SER A 356 19.96 -26.91 9.37
CA SER A 356 19.89 -28.31 9.76
C SER A 356 20.62 -28.41 11.10
N ASP A 357 19.88 -28.45 12.19
CA ASP A 357 20.37 -28.89 13.47
C ASP A 357 20.92 -30.32 13.30
N GLN A 358 22.24 -30.46 13.26
CA GLN A 358 22.95 -31.71 13.43
C GLN A 358 23.19 -31.95 14.91
#